data_1d768c5b7e681c0ff9071f87e6dbd409
#
_entry.id   1d768c5b7e681c0ff9071f87e6dbd409
#
_cell.length_a   1.000
_cell.length_b   1.000
_cell.length_c   1.000
_cell.angle_alpha   90.00
_cell.angle_beta   90.00
_cell.angle_gamma   90.00
#
_symmetry.space_group_name_H-M   'P 1'
#
loop_
_entity.id
_entity.type
_entity.pdbx_description
1 polymer ?
#
loop_
_entity_poly.entity_id
_entity_poly.type
_entity_poly.pdbx_seq_one_letter_code
_entity_poly.pdbx_strand_id
1 'polypeptide(L)'
;MFQLLLVIIYLAFISLGLPDALLGSAWPSMYRELGASVSYAGIISMIIAGGTIISSLFSDRLIRNFGTGKVTVVSVAMTAAALFGFSSSHSFLQLCVWAVPYGLGAGSVDAGLNNFVALHYKSRHMSWLHCFWGIGATAGPYIMGLCLTRGFKWNSGYMVVGVIQIALVACLVLSLPLWKVKKDGNSGQDTPPTGRLP
;
A
#
# COMPACT_ATOMS: atom_id res chain seq x y z
N MET A 1 -3.77 -22.93 6.93
CA MET A 1 -3.99 -21.60 7.54
C MET A 1 -2.83 -20.65 7.29
N PHE A 2 -1.56 -20.99 7.60
CA PHE A 2 -0.38 -20.15 7.34
C PHE A 2 -0.16 -19.77 5.85
N GLN A 3 -0.42 -20.70 4.93
CA GLN A 3 -0.29 -20.45 3.49
C GLN A 3 -1.33 -19.45 2.98
N LEU A 4 -2.56 -19.50 3.48
CA LEU A 4 -3.62 -18.57 3.08
C LEU A 4 -3.28 -17.13 3.50
N LEU A 5 -2.78 -16.94 4.74
CA LEU A 5 -2.35 -15.62 5.20
C LEU A 5 -1.20 -15.06 4.34
N LEU A 6 -0.26 -15.91 3.94
CA LEU A 6 0.84 -15.51 3.07
C LEU A 6 0.35 -15.06 1.69
N VAL A 7 -0.63 -15.76 1.11
CA VAL A 7 -1.26 -15.35 -0.16
C VAL A 7 -1.93 -13.99 -0.01
N ILE A 8 -2.64 -13.76 1.09
CA ILE A 8 -3.28 -12.46 1.36
C ILE A 8 -2.24 -11.34 1.48
N ILE A 9 -1.11 -11.61 2.13
CA ILE A 9 0.00 -10.66 2.23
C ILE A 9 0.58 -10.35 0.83
N TYR A 10 0.76 -11.35 -0.02
CA TYR A 10 1.21 -11.13 -1.41
C TYR A 10 0.21 -10.30 -2.22
N LEU A 11 -1.09 -10.57 -2.09
CA LEU A 11 -2.13 -9.74 -2.71
C LEU A 11 -2.10 -8.30 -2.20
N ALA A 12 -1.83 -8.09 -0.91
CA ALA A 12 -1.67 -6.75 -0.36
C ALA A 12 -0.46 -6.02 -0.97
N PHE A 13 0.64 -6.72 -1.28
CA PHE A 13 1.80 -6.13 -1.95
C PHE A 13 1.55 -5.81 -3.43
N ILE A 14 0.81 -6.65 -4.15
CA ILE A 14 0.34 -6.29 -5.51
C ILE A 14 -0.47 -4.99 -5.46
N SER A 15 -1.39 -4.91 -4.51
CA SER A 15 -2.23 -3.75 -4.30
C SER A 15 -1.45 -2.49 -3.93
N LEU A 16 -0.38 -2.63 -3.15
CA LEU A 16 0.50 -1.52 -2.80
C LEU A 16 1.24 -1.00 -4.05
N GLY A 17 1.71 -1.91 -4.91
CA GLY A 17 2.40 -1.55 -6.14
C GLY A 17 1.50 -0.92 -7.21
N LEU A 18 0.23 -1.34 -7.31
CA LEU A 18 -0.69 -0.86 -8.35
C LEU A 18 -0.74 0.67 -8.49
N PRO A 19 -0.90 1.46 -7.42
CA PRO A 19 -1.01 2.91 -7.54
C PRO A 19 0.33 3.65 -7.60
N ASP A 20 1.45 3.01 -7.23
CA ASP A 20 2.75 3.69 -7.09
C ASP A 20 3.23 4.37 -8.37
N ALA A 21 3.01 3.76 -9.53
CA ALA A 21 3.42 4.31 -10.82
C ALA A 21 2.27 5.01 -11.59
N LEU A 22 1.06 5.10 -11.02
CA LEU A 22 -0.09 5.72 -11.68
C LEU A 22 0.12 7.20 -11.96
N LEU A 23 0.67 7.93 -10.99
CA LEU A 23 0.89 9.38 -11.14
C LEU A 23 1.78 9.66 -12.35
N GLY A 24 2.88 8.93 -12.48
CA GLY A 24 3.81 9.10 -13.61
C GLY A 24 3.17 8.80 -14.97
N SER A 25 2.34 7.77 -15.04
CA SER A 25 1.65 7.37 -16.29
C SER A 25 0.46 8.28 -16.65
N ALA A 26 -0.23 8.84 -15.66
CA ALA A 26 -1.36 9.74 -15.85
C ALA A 26 -0.95 11.19 -16.07
N TRP A 27 0.18 11.63 -15.49
CA TRP A 27 0.58 13.03 -15.43
C TRP A 27 0.64 13.75 -16.78
N PRO A 28 1.13 13.12 -17.88
CA PRO A 28 1.12 13.76 -19.21
C PRO A 28 -0.26 14.23 -19.68
N SER A 29 -1.32 13.56 -19.22
CA SER A 29 -2.71 13.95 -19.51
C SER A 29 -3.27 14.91 -18.45
N MET A 30 -2.89 14.70 -17.16
CA MET A 30 -3.42 15.46 -16.03
C MET A 30 -2.97 16.91 -16.00
N TYR A 31 -1.66 17.18 -16.18
CA TYR A 31 -1.12 18.53 -15.99
C TYR A 31 -1.76 19.57 -16.89
N ARG A 32 -2.08 19.19 -18.13
CA ARG A 32 -2.74 20.08 -19.09
C ARG A 32 -4.19 20.39 -18.69
N GLU A 33 -4.92 19.37 -18.28
CA GLU A 33 -6.33 19.52 -17.88
C GLU A 33 -6.46 20.35 -16.58
N LEU A 34 -5.49 20.21 -15.68
CA LEU A 34 -5.46 20.91 -14.38
C LEU A 34 -4.79 22.30 -14.45
N GLY A 35 -4.30 22.73 -15.61
CA GLY A 35 -3.56 23.98 -15.76
C GLY A 35 -2.27 24.03 -14.93
N ALA A 36 -1.66 22.88 -14.66
CA ALA A 36 -0.50 22.74 -13.80
C ALA A 36 0.80 22.68 -14.62
N SER A 37 1.95 22.93 -13.98
CA SER A 37 3.26 22.72 -14.60
C SER A 37 3.62 21.22 -14.60
N VAL A 38 4.42 20.78 -15.58
CA VAL A 38 4.94 19.40 -15.64
C VAL A 38 5.68 19.02 -14.35
N SER A 39 6.43 19.97 -13.76
CA SER A 39 7.20 19.78 -12.52
C SER A 39 6.33 19.55 -11.26
N TYR A 40 5.05 19.87 -11.29
CA TYR A 40 4.16 19.75 -10.13
C TYR A 40 3.89 18.29 -9.74
N ALA A 41 4.11 17.32 -10.63
CA ALA A 41 4.14 15.90 -10.26
C ALA A 41 5.13 15.63 -9.11
N GLY A 42 6.30 16.30 -9.15
CA GLY A 42 7.31 16.20 -8.10
C GLY A 42 6.79 16.63 -6.73
N ILE A 43 5.96 17.68 -6.66
CA ILE A 43 5.36 18.14 -5.40
C ILE A 43 4.43 17.07 -4.82
N ILE A 44 3.55 16.50 -5.64
CA ILE A 44 2.67 15.40 -5.21
C ILE A 44 3.49 14.21 -4.72
N SER A 45 4.52 13.81 -5.48
CA SER A 45 5.42 12.71 -5.09
C SER A 45 6.15 12.99 -3.78
N MET A 46 6.58 14.23 -3.52
CA MET A 46 7.22 14.62 -2.26
C MET A 46 6.24 14.54 -1.08
N ILE A 47 4.98 14.94 -1.27
CA ILE A 47 3.93 14.82 -0.25
C ILE A 47 3.69 13.35 0.08
N ILE A 48 3.56 12.49 -0.93
CA ILE A 48 3.40 11.05 -0.77
C ILE A 48 4.59 10.46 -0.02
N ALA A 49 5.82 10.75 -0.48
CA ALA A 49 7.04 10.24 0.15
C ALA A 49 7.18 10.72 1.61
N GLY A 50 6.89 11.98 1.89
CA GLY A 50 6.89 12.51 3.25
C GLY A 50 5.88 11.79 4.15
N GLY A 51 4.66 11.57 3.65
CA GLY A 51 3.63 10.80 4.35
C GLY A 51 4.06 9.35 4.61
N THR A 52 4.68 8.70 3.62
CA THR A 52 5.22 7.34 3.73
C THR A 52 6.30 7.25 4.81
N ILE A 53 7.26 8.19 4.83
CA ILE A 53 8.31 8.23 5.85
C ILE A 53 7.71 8.40 7.24
N ILE A 54 6.84 9.39 7.44
CA ILE A 54 6.18 9.64 8.72
C ILE A 54 5.42 8.40 9.19
N SER A 55 4.62 7.82 8.32
CA SER A 55 3.80 6.65 8.65
C SER A 55 4.64 5.42 8.99
N SER A 56 5.74 5.19 8.28
CA SER A 56 6.66 4.08 8.55
C SER A 56 7.32 4.22 9.92
N LEU A 57 7.71 5.43 10.33
CA LEU A 57 8.30 5.68 11.66
C LEU A 57 7.34 5.35 12.81
N PHE A 58 6.03 5.56 12.60
CA PHE A 58 5.02 5.27 13.62
C PHE A 58 4.39 3.87 13.50
N SER A 59 4.72 3.12 12.44
CA SER A 59 4.09 1.82 12.14
C SER A 59 4.24 0.81 13.27
N ASP A 60 5.41 0.70 13.88
CA ASP A 60 5.65 -0.20 15.01
C ASP A 60 4.74 0.09 16.21
N ARG A 61 4.53 1.37 16.52
CA ARG A 61 3.65 1.77 17.62
C ARG A 61 2.19 1.43 17.33
N LEU A 62 1.76 1.67 16.09
CA LEU A 62 0.41 1.33 15.64
C LEU A 62 0.18 -0.19 15.67
N ILE A 63 1.14 -0.96 15.19
CA ILE A 63 1.06 -2.43 15.15
C ILE A 63 1.02 -3.02 16.55
N ARG A 64 1.81 -2.53 17.50
CA ARG A 64 1.77 -2.99 18.89
C ARG A 64 0.41 -2.74 19.53
N ASN A 65 -0.21 -1.59 19.26
CA ASN A 65 -1.48 -1.22 19.87
C ASN A 65 -2.68 -1.89 19.21
N PHE A 66 -2.72 -1.97 17.88
CA PHE A 66 -3.89 -2.38 17.11
C PHE A 66 -3.73 -3.75 16.43
N GLY A 67 -2.50 -4.24 16.29
CA GLY A 67 -2.14 -5.47 15.56
C GLY A 67 -1.99 -5.24 14.06
N THR A 68 -1.12 -6.06 13.41
CA THR A 68 -0.75 -5.92 11.99
C THR A 68 -1.96 -5.96 11.07
N GLY A 69 -2.89 -6.91 11.27
CA GLY A 69 -4.05 -7.06 10.39
C GLY A 69 -4.95 -5.81 10.35
N LYS A 70 -5.26 -5.21 11.49
CA LYS A 70 -6.10 -4.00 11.54
C LYS A 70 -5.40 -2.80 10.93
N VAL A 71 -4.11 -2.61 11.22
CA VAL A 71 -3.31 -1.53 10.64
C VAL A 71 -3.28 -1.66 9.13
N THR A 72 -3.06 -2.87 8.60
CA THR A 72 -3.08 -3.13 7.15
C THR A 72 -4.44 -2.78 6.53
N VAL A 73 -5.56 -3.21 7.12
CA VAL A 73 -6.90 -2.91 6.61
C VAL A 73 -7.16 -1.41 6.55
N VAL A 74 -6.90 -0.68 7.64
CA VAL A 74 -7.12 0.78 7.70
C VAL A 74 -6.23 1.50 6.68
N SER A 75 -4.98 1.10 6.58
CA SER A 75 -4.02 1.74 5.69
C SER A 75 -4.36 1.51 4.21
N VAL A 76 -4.75 0.29 3.82
CA VAL A 76 -5.21 0.02 2.44
C VAL A 76 -6.54 0.73 2.15
N ALA A 77 -7.43 0.86 3.13
CA ALA A 77 -8.65 1.66 2.98
C ALA A 77 -8.35 3.15 2.78
N MET A 78 -7.33 3.70 3.45
CA MET A 78 -6.87 5.08 3.25
C MET A 78 -6.32 5.29 1.83
N THR A 79 -5.50 4.35 1.32
CA THR A 79 -4.99 4.43 -0.06
C THR A 79 -6.12 4.31 -1.08
N ALA A 80 -7.10 3.43 -0.86
CA ALA A 80 -8.29 3.32 -1.71
C ALA A 80 -9.09 4.63 -1.73
N ALA A 81 -9.37 5.22 -0.57
CA ALA A 81 -10.06 6.51 -0.47
C ALA A 81 -9.30 7.62 -1.20
N ALA A 82 -7.98 7.65 -1.07
CA ALA A 82 -7.13 8.61 -1.78
C ALA A 82 -7.21 8.44 -3.30
N LEU A 83 -7.24 7.21 -3.83
CA LEU A 83 -7.40 6.95 -5.25
C LEU A 83 -8.75 7.45 -5.80
N PHE A 84 -9.84 7.28 -5.06
CA PHE A 84 -11.13 7.88 -5.41
C PHE A 84 -11.06 9.40 -5.33
N GLY A 85 -10.35 9.94 -4.35
CA GLY A 85 -10.06 11.36 -4.25
C GLY A 85 -9.29 11.89 -5.47
N PHE A 86 -8.22 11.20 -5.89
CA PHE A 86 -7.53 11.54 -7.13
C PHE A 86 -8.46 11.47 -8.34
N SER A 87 -9.26 10.41 -8.46
CA SER A 87 -10.21 10.25 -9.54
C SER A 87 -11.25 11.39 -9.62
N SER A 88 -11.63 11.96 -8.48
CA SER A 88 -12.63 13.04 -8.37
C SER A 88 -12.02 14.44 -8.39
N SER A 89 -10.69 14.56 -8.46
CA SER A 89 -10.00 15.84 -8.38
C SER A 89 -10.12 16.65 -9.67
N HIS A 90 -10.36 17.95 -9.52
CA HIS A 90 -10.48 18.93 -10.59
C HIS A 90 -9.43 20.05 -10.47
N SER A 91 -8.56 19.98 -9.46
CA SER A 91 -7.50 20.97 -9.25
C SER A 91 -6.24 20.31 -8.69
N PHE A 92 -5.10 20.94 -8.90
CA PHE A 92 -3.82 20.51 -8.35
C PHE A 92 -3.83 20.44 -6.81
N LEU A 93 -4.47 21.42 -6.16
CA LEU A 93 -4.55 21.46 -4.70
C LEU A 93 -5.32 20.25 -4.13
N GLN A 94 -6.39 19.81 -4.80
CA GLN A 94 -7.12 18.61 -4.39
C GLN A 94 -6.25 17.36 -4.48
N LEU A 95 -5.42 17.23 -5.51
CA LEU A 95 -4.45 16.13 -5.60
C LEU A 95 -3.45 16.16 -4.44
N CYS A 96 -2.94 17.34 -4.06
CA CYS A 96 -2.04 17.49 -2.92
C CYS A 96 -2.71 17.06 -1.61
N VAL A 97 -3.98 17.40 -1.40
CA VAL A 97 -4.74 17.00 -0.21
C VAL A 97 -4.89 15.47 -0.15
N TRP A 98 -5.24 14.83 -1.27
CA TRP A 98 -5.39 13.38 -1.32
C TRP A 98 -4.06 12.63 -1.30
N ALA A 99 -2.95 13.27 -1.67
CA ALA A 99 -1.62 12.69 -1.57
C ALA A 99 -1.21 12.39 -0.11
N VAL A 100 -1.74 13.17 0.87
CA VAL A 100 -1.44 12.97 2.30
C VAL A 100 -1.97 11.61 2.80
N PRO A 101 -3.28 11.32 2.75
CA PRO A 101 -3.78 10.02 3.21
C PRO A 101 -3.22 8.87 2.38
N TYR A 102 -2.92 9.08 1.10
CA TYR A 102 -2.25 8.09 0.27
C TYR A 102 -0.88 7.68 0.85
N GLY A 103 0.01 8.65 1.09
CA GLY A 103 1.34 8.39 1.62
C GLY A 103 1.31 7.78 3.02
N LEU A 104 0.44 8.28 3.91
CA LEU A 104 0.27 7.73 5.26
C LEU A 104 -0.19 6.26 5.23
N GLY A 105 -1.13 5.92 4.36
CA GLY A 105 -1.60 4.55 4.19
C GLY A 105 -0.49 3.64 3.64
N ALA A 106 0.17 4.05 2.56
CA ALA A 106 1.19 3.25 1.90
C ALA A 106 2.35 2.86 2.84
N GLY A 107 2.89 3.83 3.60
CA GLY A 107 4.03 3.58 4.48
C GLY A 107 3.72 2.63 5.64
N SER A 108 2.54 2.70 6.23
CA SER A 108 2.14 1.80 7.32
C SER A 108 1.94 0.37 6.84
N VAL A 109 1.40 0.16 5.64
CA VAL A 109 1.26 -1.19 5.04
C VAL A 109 2.62 -1.79 4.76
N ASP A 110 3.47 -1.04 4.07
CA ASP A 110 4.79 -1.51 3.66
C ASP A 110 5.63 -1.92 4.87
N ALA A 111 5.85 -1.01 5.81
CA ALA A 111 6.64 -1.29 7.01
C ALA A 111 6.03 -2.42 7.84
N GLY A 112 4.70 -2.44 8.00
CA GLY A 112 3.99 -3.42 8.83
C GLY A 112 4.06 -4.83 8.28
N LEU A 113 3.84 -5.00 6.99
CA LEU A 113 3.87 -6.33 6.36
C LEU A 113 5.29 -6.84 6.18
N ASN A 114 6.26 -5.98 5.84
CA ASN A 114 7.67 -6.35 5.78
C ASN A 114 8.15 -6.88 7.15
N ASN A 115 7.88 -6.15 8.23
CA ASN A 115 8.21 -6.57 9.60
C ASN A 115 7.52 -7.89 9.97
N PHE A 116 6.22 -8.02 9.65
CA PHE A 116 5.49 -9.25 9.93
C PHE A 116 6.07 -10.47 9.22
N VAL A 117 6.44 -10.35 7.95
CA VAL A 117 7.03 -11.45 7.18
C VAL A 117 8.45 -11.76 7.66
N ALA A 118 9.25 -10.74 7.99
CA ALA A 118 10.59 -10.93 8.54
C ALA A 118 10.57 -11.75 9.84
N LEU A 119 9.60 -11.51 10.72
CA LEU A 119 9.49 -12.19 12.01
C LEU A 119 8.88 -13.60 11.93
N HIS A 120 8.06 -13.90 10.92
CA HIS A 120 7.23 -15.10 10.92
C HIS A 120 7.45 -16.06 9.75
N TYR A 121 8.24 -15.65 8.74
CA TYR A 121 8.47 -16.44 7.53
C TYR A 121 9.95 -16.48 7.17
N LYS A 122 10.32 -17.40 6.27
CA LYS A 122 11.70 -17.53 5.76
C LYS A 122 12.07 -16.36 4.84
N SER A 123 13.34 -15.99 4.78
CA SER A 123 13.86 -14.86 3.97
C SER A 123 13.42 -14.88 2.50
N ARG A 124 13.25 -16.08 1.91
CA ARG A 124 12.74 -16.20 0.53
C ARG A 124 11.39 -15.51 0.32
N HIS A 125 10.52 -15.45 1.34
CA HIS A 125 9.21 -14.81 1.23
C HIS A 125 9.30 -13.29 1.18
N MET A 126 10.37 -12.70 1.74
CA MET A 126 10.67 -11.26 1.54
C MET A 126 10.95 -10.93 0.08
N SER A 127 11.75 -11.74 -0.60
CA SER A 127 12.01 -11.55 -2.04
C SER A 127 10.72 -11.68 -2.87
N TRP A 128 9.86 -12.65 -2.53
CA TRP A 128 8.56 -12.81 -3.18
C TRP A 128 7.64 -11.61 -2.97
N LEU A 129 7.64 -10.97 -1.79
CA LEU A 129 6.87 -9.74 -1.54
C LEU A 129 7.21 -8.66 -2.56
N HIS A 130 8.49 -8.38 -2.75
CA HIS A 130 8.93 -7.35 -3.69
C HIS A 130 8.67 -7.75 -5.16
N CYS A 131 8.72 -9.04 -5.50
CA CYS A 131 8.28 -9.51 -6.81
C CYS A 131 6.79 -9.20 -7.04
N PHE A 132 5.93 -9.49 -6.08
CA PHE A 132 4.50 -9.20 -6.18
C PHE A 132 4.19 -7.70 -6.21
N TRP A 133 4.93 -6.89 -5.44
CA TRP A 133 4.88 -5.44 -5.56
C TRP A 133 5.24 -4.98 -6.98
N GLY A 134 6.31 -5.52 -7.58
CA GLY A 134 6.72 -5.21 -8.95
C GLY A 134 5.65 -5.56 -9.99
N ILE A 135 4.91 -6.67 -9.81
CA ILE A 135 3.75 -7.02 -10.65
C ILE A 135 2.69 -5.90 -10.56
N GLY A 136 2.37 -5.46 -9.35
CA GLY A 136 1.44 -4.35 -9.13
C GLY A 136 1.92 -3.05 -9.80
N ALA A 137 3.18 -2.67 -9.58
CA ALA A 137 3.78 -1.46 -10.13
C ALA A 137 3.83 -1.46 -11.67
N THR A 138 3.84 -2.63 -12.30
CA THR A 138 3.74 -2.78 -13.76
C THR A 138 2.28 -2.73 -14.23
N ALA A 139 1.38 -3.39 -13.49
CA ALA A 139 -0.04 -3.48 -13.87
C ALA A 139 -0.75 -2.12 -13.78
N GLY A 140 -0.40 -1.27 -12.81
CA GLY A 140 -0.99 0.06 -12.64
C GLY A 140 -0.88 0.94 -13.89
N PRO A 141 0.33 1.24 -14.37
CA PRO A 141 0.53 2.00 -15.62
C PRO A 141 -0.13 1.37 -16.83
N TYR A 142 -0.16 0.03 -16.91
CA TYR A 142 -0.83 -0.68 -17.98
C TYR A 142 -2.34 -0.43 -17.98
N ILE A 143 -3.00 -0.48 -16.81
CA ILE A 143 -4.41 -0.14 -16.64
C ILE A 143 -4.66 1.33 -17.05
N MET A 144 -3.81 2.25 -16.59
CA MET A 144 -3.91 3.66 -16.97
C MET A 144 -3.76 3.85 -18.49
N GLY A 145 -2.76 3.22 -19.09
CA GLY A 145 -2.52 3.25 -20.53
C GLY A 145 -3.72 2.71 -21.32
N LEU A 146 -4.32 1.60 -20.89
CA LEU A 146 -5.54 1.06 -21.52
C LEU A 146 -6.72 2.04 -21.42
N CYS A 147 -6.90 2.71 -20.28
CA CYS A 147 -7.95 3.71 -20.15
C CYS A 147 -7.73 4.86 -21.13
N LEU A 148 -6.52 5.41 -21.19
CA LEU A 148 -6.18 6.55 -22.05
C LEU A 148 -6.27 6.19 -23.54
N THR A 149 -5.79 5.03 -23.95
CA THR A 149 -5.83 4.60 -25.38
C THR A 149 -7.24 4.27 -25.85
N ARG A 150 -8.15 3.91 -24.95
CA ARG A 150 -9.57 3.71 -25.26
C ARG A 150 -10.40 5.02 -25.23
N GLY A 151 -9.74 6.16 -25.06
CA GLY A 151 -10.40 7.48 -25.04
C GLY A 151 -11.04 7.84 -23.69
N PHE A 152 -10.80 7.06 -22.63
CA PHE A 152 -11.21 7.45 -21.29
C PHE A 152 -10.27 8.48 -20.71
N LYS A 153 -10.75 9.26 -19.74
CA LYS A 153 -9.91 10.20 -19.00
C LYS A 153 -9.02 9.48 -17.98
N TRP A 154 -7.96 10.14 -17.56
CA TRP A 154 -7.06 9.66 -16.50
C TRP A 154 -7.79 9.33 -15.18
N ASN A 155 -8.89 10.04 -14.86
CA ASN A 155 -9.77 9.76 -13.72
C ASN A 155 -10.25 8.29 -13.70
N SER A 156 -10.56 7.73 -14.88
CA SER A 156 -11.03 6.35 -14.99
C SER A 156 -9.97 5.33 -14.57
N GLY A 157 -8.68 5.61 -14.86
CA GLY A 157 -7.59 4.75 -14.43
C GLY A 157 -7.46 4.69 -12.90
N TYR A 158 -7.54 5.86 -12.23
CA TYR A 158 -7.57 5.92 -10.76
C TYR A 158 -8.82 5.24 -10.19
N MET A 159 -9.98 5.42 -10.83
CA MET A 159 -11.22 4.77 -10.42
C MET A 159 -11.11 3.24 -10.46
N VAL A 160 -10.59 2.68 -11.57
CA VAL A 160 -10.43 1.22 -11.74
C VAL A 160 -9.50 0.67 -10.66
N VAL A 161 -8.35 1.30 -10.44
CA VAL A 161 -7.41 0.85 -9.39
C VAL A 161 -8.03 1.01 -8.00
N GLY A 162 -8.77 2.09 -7.76
CA GLY A 162 -9.52 2.31 -6.51
C GLY A 162 -10.53 1.19 -6.24
N VAL A 163 -11.28 0.74 -7.25
CA VAL A 163 -12.22 -0.39 -7.12
C VAL A 163 -11.48 -1.69 -6.79
N ILE A 164 -10.35 -1.96 -7.44
CA ILE A 164 -9.50 -3.12 -7.11
C ILE A 164 -9.04 -3.06 -5.65
N GLN A 165 -8.64 -1.87 -5.18
CA GLN A 165 -8.24 -1.67 -3.78
C GLN A 165 -9.39 -1.92 -2.80
N ILE A 166 -10.61 -1.49 -3.09
CA ILE A 166 -11.79 -1.78 -2.25
C ILE A 166 -12.05 -3.28 -2.17
N ALA A 167 -11.96 -4.01 -3.29
CA ALA A 167 -12.10 -5.47 -3.28
C ALA A 167 -11.05 -6.12 -2.37
N LEU A 168 -9.81 -5.62 -2.40
CA LEU A 168 -8.76 -6.11 -1.51
C LEU A 168 -9.05 -5.74 -0.04
N VAL A 169 -9.52 -4.53 0.25
CA VAL A 169 -9.93 -4.15 1.62
C VAL A 169 -10.95 -5.15 2.14
N ALA A 170 -11.95 -5.52 1.34
CA ALA A 170 -12.93 -6.54 1.71
C ALA A 170 -12.27 -7.89 2.03
N CYS A 171 -11.34 -8.36 1.18
CA CYS A 171 -10.56 -9.58 1.45
C CYS A 171 -9.75 -9.48 2.75
N LEU A 172 -9.11 -8.33 3.00
CA LEU A 172 -8.33 -8.10 4.21
C LEU A 172 -9.21 -8.09 5.47
N VAL A 173 -10.40 -7.48 5.41
CA VAL A 173 -11.37 -7.49 6.51
C VAL A 173 -11.81 -8.93 6.84
N LEU A 174 -12.14 -9.72 5.81
CA LEU A 174 -12.50 -11.14 6.00
C LEU A 174 -11.34 -11.97 6.54
N SER A 175 -10.11 -11.57 6.29
CA SER A 175 -8.91 -12.26 6.79
C SER A 175 -8.52 -11.90 8.23
N LEU A 176 -9.13 -10.88 8.85
CA LEU A 176 -8.77 -10.43 10.21
C LEU A 176 -8.72 -11.55 11.26
N PRO A 177 -9.62 -12.56 11.24
CA PRO A 177 -9.52 -13.67 12.19
C PRO A 177 -8.21 -14.47 12.09
N LEU A 178 -7.63 -14.56 10.87
CA LEU A 178 -6.40 -15.31 10.62
C LEU A 178 -5.16 -14.67 11.28
N TRP A 179 -5.18 -13.35 11.48
CA TRP A 179 -4.10 -12.59 12.13
C TRP A 179 -4.06 -12.77 13.64
N LYS A 180 -5.21 -13.03 14.28
CA LYS A 180 -5.32 -13.25 15.74
C LYS A 180 -4.69 -14.56 16.20
N VAL A 181 -4.87 -15.63 15.44
CA VAL A 181 -4.38 -16.97 15.79
C VAL A 181 -2.85 -17.01 15.88
N LYS A 182 -2.15 -16.12 15.21
CA LYS A 182 -0.69 -16.08 15.23
C LYS A 182 -0.11 -15.36 16.47
N LYS A 183 -0.89 -14.50 17.11
CA LYS A 183 -0.47 -13.79 18.34
C LYS A 183 -0.37 -14.74 19.54
N ASP A 184 -1.22 -15.74 19.60
CA ASP A 184 -1.28 -16.68 20.73
C ASP A 184 -0.21 -17.78 20.65
N GLY A 185 0.35 -18.05 19.46
CA GLY A 185 1.38 -19.07 19.25
C GLY A 185 2.82 -18.63 19.60
N ASN A 186 3.07 -17.34 19.81
CA ASN A 186 4.42 -16.79 20.00
C ASN A 186 4.72 -16.34 21.43
N SER A 187 3.79 -16.52 22.38
CA SER A 187 4.00 -16.15 23.78
C SER A 187 4.77 -17.20 24.60
N GLY A 188 5.32 -18.23 23.95
CA GLY A 188 5.98 -19.37 24.61
C GLY A 188 7.49 -19.55 24.39
N GLN A 189 8.19 -18.64 23.66
CA GLN A 189 9.60 -18.86 23.30
C GLN A 189 10.52 -17.63 23.49
N ASP A 190 10.36 -16.86 24.55
CA ASP A 190 11.36 -15.91 25.01
C ASP A 190 11.99 -16.34 26.35
N THR A 191 12.76 -17.41 26.33
CA THR A 191 13.83 -17.62 27.27
C THR A 191 15.16 -17.50 26.55
N PRO A 192 15.99 -16.48 26.81
CA PRO A 192 17.34 -16.43 26.28
C PRO A 192 18.15 -17.60 26.83
N PRO A 193 18.98 -18.29 26.04
CA PRO A 193 19.89 -19.28 26.55
C PRO A 193 20.95 -18.57 27.41
N THR A 194 20.93 -18.78 28.70
CA THR A 194 22.03 -18.48 29.61
C THR A 194 23.19 -19.43 29.29
N GLY A 195 23.98 -19.07 28.26
CA GLY A 195 25.24 -19.69 27.92
C GLY A 195 26.37 -18.84 28.52
N ARG A 196 26.96 -19.28 29.65
CA ARG A 196 28.26 -18.83 30.15
C ARG A 196 29.29 -19.12 29.05
N LEU A 197 29.98 -18.10 28.61
CA LEU A 197 31.24 -18.25 27.85
C LEU A 197 32.36 -18.59 28.84
N PRO A 198 33.30 -19.49 28.50
CA PRO A 198 34.47 -19.81 29.29
C PRO A 198 35.52 -18.67 29.31
#